data_7cc5db1e467d07c4da24c5359685faff
#
_entry.id   7cc5db1e467d07c4da24c5359685faff
#
_cell.length_a   1.000
_cell.length_b   1.000
_cell.length_c   1.000
_cell.angle_alpha   90.00
_cell.angle_beta   90.00
_cell.angle_gamma   90.00
#
_symmetry.space_group_name_H-M   'P 1'
#
loop_
_entity.id
_entity.type
_entity.pdbx_description
1 polymer ?
#
loop_
_entity_poly.entity_id
_entity_poly.type
_entity_poly.pdbx_seq_one_letter_code
_entity_poly.pdbx_strand_id
1 'polypeptide(L)'
;MHYFNTRRFIIVSALLIANAAQAGKLSIVIDDFGYRPQNENKILQMPLPISVAILPNAPYAREMAIKAHNQGREILIHLPMAPLSKQPLERDTLQPSMSSEEIQRIMRQAVNNVPYAKGMNNHMGSAMTSSFSGMQKVMQELDHYQLYFLDSVTIGNSQAGRAAEGTHVKVIKRKVFLDDSQNEAAIRQQFNRAVELARRNGSAIAIGHPHPATIKVLQQMLPQLPADIVLVRPSALLNEPIQNNTQNNSGGMLSGKTKLPGSTQGERLKAIKQCKAKESYVAEKIYADRMFSIIGESLMQSPAVIFVQRHWQQYFPPVAPIIPVDKPKTNSQDGDKPKADKP
;
A
#
# COMPACT_ATOMS: atom_id res chain seq x y z
N MET A 1 -32.71 60.63 50.11
CA MET A 1 -31.53 59.75 50.26
C MET A 1 -31.87 58.44 49.66
N HIS A 2 -31.49 58.20 48.37
CA HIS A 2 -31.70 56.94 47.69
C HIS A 2 -30.35 56.25 47.45
N TYR A 3 -30.16 55.10 48.09
CA TYR A 3 -29.02 54.22 47.91
C TYR A 3 -29.27 53.37 46.67
N PHE A 4 -28.52 53.59 45.58
CA PHE A 4 -28.47 52.75 44.42
C PHE A 4 -27.51 51.57 44.68
N ASN A 5 -28.07 50.36 44.74
CA ASN A 5 -27.33 49.13 44.90
C ASN A 5 -26.91 48.62 43.52
N THR A 6 -25.67 48.90 43.11
CA THR A 6 -25.09 48.37 41.88
C THR A 6 -24.64 46.94 42.08
N ARG A 7 -25.50 45.97 41.74
CA ARG A 7 -25.10 44.55 41.60
C ARG A 7 -24.19 44.43 40.37
N ARG A 8 -22.93 44.20 40.64
CA ARG A 8 -21.94 43.81 39.59
C ARG A 8 -22.32 42.44 39.06
N PHE A 9 -22.82 42.37 37.85
CA PHE A 9 -22.92 41.15 37.05
C PHE A 9 -21.49 40.76 36.58
N ILE A 10 -20.86 39.78 37.23
CA ILE A 10 -19.67 39.13 36.73
C ILE A 10 -20.15 38.13 35.66
N ILE A 11 -20.04 38.53 34.39
CA ILE A 11 -20.20 37.60 33.24
C ILE A 11 -18.92 36.79 33.18
N VAL A 12 -18.97 35.59 33.73
CA VAL A 12 -17.96 34.55 33.49
C VAL A 12 -18.17 34.04 32.09
N SER A 13 -17.50 34.67 31.11
CA SER A 13 -17.36 34.11 29.75
C SER A 13 -16.47 32.87 29.86
N ALA A 14 -17.09 31.72 30.04
CA ALA A 14 -16.42 30.46 29.82
C ALA A 14 -16.03 30.37 28.36
N LEU A 15 -14.78 30.72 28.05
CA LEU A 15 -14.17 30.40 26.75
C LEU A 15 -14.14 28.86 26.65
N LEU A 16 -15.15 28.29 26.05
CA LEU A 16 -15.09 26.94 25.49
C LEU A 16 -14.01 26.95 24.40
N ILE A 17 -12.77 26.66 24.78
CA ILE A 17 -11.74 26.28 23.84
C ILE A 17 -12.19 24.91 23.27
N ALA A 18 -13.03 24.97 22.24
CA ALA A 18 -13.26 23.80 21.41
C ALA A 18 -11.90 23.45 20.79
N ASN A 19 -11.23 22.44 21.34
CA ASN A 19 -10.18 21.75 20.63
C ASN A 19 -10.85 21.25 19.34
N ALA A 20 -10.74 22.01 18.24
CA ALA A 20 -11.10 21.55 16.94
C ALA A 20 -10.19 20.33 16.68
N ALA A 21 -10.69 19.15 16.98
CA ALA A 21 -10.02 17.92 16.58
C ALA A 21 -9.83 18.01 15.08
N GLN A 22 -8.59 18.21 14.65
CA GLN A 22 -8.27 18.33 13.23
C GLN A 22 -8.67 17.02 12.56
N ALA A 23 -9.57 17.09 11.60
CA ALA A 23 -10.03 15.91 10.87
C ALA A 23 -8.85 15.16 10.27
N GLY A 24 -8.83 13.85 10.42
CA GLY A 24 -7.82 12.98 9.81
C GLY A 24 -7.91 13.03 8.29
N LYS A 25 -6.79 13.16 7.60
CA LYS A 25 -6.72 13.27 6.14
C LYS A 25 -6.46 11.89 5.53
N LEU A 26 -7.40 11.37 4.78
CA LEU A 26 -7.25 10.12 4.05
C LEU A 26 -7.05 10.41 2.55
N SER A 27 -5.94 9.97 1.99
CA SER A 27 -5.72 9.99 0.55
C SER A 27 -5.82 8.58 -0.02
N ILE A 28 -6.58 8.42 -1.10
CA ILE A 28 -6.74 7.15 -1.80
C ILE A 28 -6.25 7.34 -3.24
N VAL A 29 -5.33 6.47 -3.67
CA VAL A 29 -4.82 6.41 -5.04
C VAL A 29 -5.17 5.06 -5.63
N ILE A 30 -5.66 5.05 -6.86
CA ILE A 30 -5.95 3.82 -7.59
C ILE A 30 -4.93 3.70 -8.71
N ASP A 31 -4.09 2.70 -8.59
CA ASP A 31 -3.01 2.38 -9.53
C ASP A 31 -3.52 1.58 -10.74
N ASP A 32 -2.64 1.24 -11.69
CA ASP A 32 -2.88 0.40 -12.87
C ASP A 32 -3.96 0.90 -13.84
N PHE A 33 -4.17 2.23 -13.92
CA PHE A 33 -5.08 2.80 -14.92
C PHE A 33 -4.49 2.73 -16.33
N GLY A 34 -5.38 2.57 -17.31
CA GLY A 34 -5.09 2.60 -18.74
C GLY A 34 -5.28 1.28 -19.47
N TYR A 35 -5.58 0.18 -18.79
CA TYR A 35 -5.83 -1.13 -19.39
C TYR A 35 -7.29 -1.58 -19.37
N ARG A 36 -8.10 -1.10 -18.42
CA ARG A 36 -9.46 -1.60 -18.17
C ARG A 36 -10.48 -0.47 -18.03
N PRO A 37 -10.79 0.25 -19.11
CA PRO A 37 -11.67 1.43 -19.07
C PRO A 37 -13.03 1.20 -18.39
N GLN A 38 -13.59 -0.02 -18.50
CA GLN A 38 -14.87 -0.34 -17.86
C GLN A 38 -14.81 -0.26 -16.33
N ASN A 39 -13.73 -0.74 -15.71
CA ASN A 39 -13.53 -0.69 -14.28
C ASN A 39 -13.05 0.70 -13.85
N GLU A 40 -12.15 1.28 -14.60
CA GLU A 40 -11.57 2.60 -14.36
C GLU A 40 -12.65 3.69 -14.38
N ASN A 41 -13.60 3.61 -15.31
CA ASN A 41 -14.75 4.52 -15.36
C ASN A 41 -15.62 4.46 -14.09
N LYS A 42 -15.73 3.30 -13.43
CA LYS A 42 -16.44 3.21 -12.14
C LYS A 42 -15.69 3.94 -11.03
N ILE A 43 -14.36 3.91 -11.05
CA ILE A 43 -13.53 4.72 -10.14
C ILE A 43 -13.70 6.21 -10.43
N LEU A 44 -13.74 6.61 -11.69
CA LEU A 44 -13.95 8.01 -12.08
C LEU A 44 -15.34 8.57 -11.71
N GLN A 45 -16.28 7.72 -11.31
CA GLN A 45 -17.58 8.12 -10.75
C GLN A 45 -17.55 8.33 -9.22
N MET A 46 -16.45 7.96 -8.54
CA MET A 46 -16.29 8.14 -7.11
C MET A 46 -15.89 9.58 -6.74
N PRO A 47 -15.82 9.97 -5.45
CA PRO A 47 -15.47 11.33 -5.05
C PRO A 47 -14.15 11.82 -5.66
N LEU A 48 -14.10 13.10 -6.04
CA LEU A 48 -12.97 13.73 -6.74
C LEU A 48 -11.61 13.64 -6.03
N PRO A 49 -11.52 13.64 -4.68
CA PRO A 49 -10.21 13.52 -4.02
C PRO A 49 -9.51 12.17 -4.24
N ILE A 50 -10.25 11.13 -4.69
CA ILE A 50 -9.60 9.88 -5.10
C ILE A 50 -8.78 10.16 -6.36
N SER A 51 -7.48 9.90 -6.27
CA SER A 51 -6.52 10.12 -7.36
C SER A 51 -6.28 8.84 -8.15
N VAL A 52 -5.79 8.95 -9.35
CA VAL A 52 -5.52 7.84 -10.24
C VAL A 52 -4.06 7.86 -10.68
N ALA A 53 -3.42 6.70 -10.71
CA ALA A 53 -2.07 6.53 -11.23
C ALA A 53 -2.10 5.66 -12.49
N ILE A 54 -1.56 6.19 -13.57
CA ILE A 54 -1.77 5.69 -14.92
C ILE A 54 -0.48 5.09 -15.47
N LEU A 55 -0.53 3.84 -15.91
CA LEU A 55 0.57 3.18 -16.60
C LEU A 55 0.82 3.84 -17.96
N PRO A 56 2.00 4.43 -18.20
CA PRO A 56 2.23 5.30 -19.35
C PRO A 56 2.21 4.58 -20.70
N ASN A 57 2.48 3.26 -20.71
CA ASN A 57 2.46 2.44 -21.90
C ASN A 57 1.14 1.66 -22.11
N ALA A 58 0.15 1.89 -21.23
CA ALA A 58 -1.16 1.27 -21.36
C ALA A 58 -1.93 1.86 -22.58
N PRO A 59 -2.74 1.06 -23.28
CA PRO A 59 -3.39 1.47 -24.53
C PRO A 59 -4.34 2.66 -24.37
N TYR A 60 -4.93 2.86 -23.18
CA TYR A 60 -5.85 3.96 -22.87
C TYR A 60 -5.24 5.02 -21.93
N ALA A 61 -3.90 5.01 -21.74
CA ALA A 61 -3.24 5.90 -20.78
C ALA A 61 -3.62 7.37 -20.99
N ARG A 62 -3.45 7.88 -22.20
CA ARG A 62 -3.74 9.28 -22.54
C ARG A 62 -5.22 9.62 -22.43
N GLU A 63 -6.10 8.72 -22.87
CA GLU A 63 -7.54 8.90 -22.76
C GLU A 63 -7.98 9.04 -21.30
N MET A 64 -7.54 8.13 -20.44
CA MET A 64 -7.86 8.15 -19.01
C MET A 64 -7.28 9.37 -18.30
N ALA A 65 -6.07 9.81 -18.69
CA ALA A 65 -5.48 11.03 -18.17
C ALA A 65 -6.34 12.28 -18.51
N ILE A 66 -6.72 12.42 -19.76
CA ILE A 66 -7.58 13.55 -20.20
C ILE A 66 -8.93 13.50 -19.49
N LYS A 67 -9.53 12.32 -19.37
CA LYS A 67 -10.83 12.15 -18.72
C LYS A 67 -10.78 12.49 -17.22
N ALA A 68 -9.76 12.03 -16.52
CA ALA A 68 -9.53 12.36 -15.12
C ALA A 68 -9.26 13.87 -14.92
N HIS A 69 -8.45 14.47 -15.80
CA HIS A 69 -8.17 15.90 -15.78
C HIS A 69 -9.43 16.75 -15.95
N ASN A 70 -10.29 16.42 -16.93
CA ASN A 70 -11.53 17.14 -17.19
C ASN A 70 -12.50 17.12 -16.00
N GLN A 71 -12.39 16.11 -15.12
CA GLN A 71 -13.12 16.06 -13.85
C GLN A 71 -12.43 16.89 -12.75
N GLY A 72 -11.22 17.40 -12.97
CA GLY A 72 -10.39 18.03 -11.94
C GLY A 72 -9.76 17.03 -10.96
N ARG A 73 -9.65 15.76 -11.32
CA ARG A 73 -9.02 14.71 -10.51
C ARG A 73 -7.49 14.79 -10.59
N GLU A 74 -6.83 14.52 -9.50
CA GLU A 74 -5.36 14.45 -9.50
C GLU A 74 -4.87 13.16 -10.16
N ILE A 75 -3.81 13.30 -10.97
CA ILE A 75 -3.26 12.24 -11.81
C ILE A 75 -1.79 12.04 -11.42
N LEU A 76 -1.38 10.78 -11.30
CA LEU A 76 0.00 10.37 -11.17
C LEU A 76 0.41 9.52 -12.38
N ILE A 77 1.69 9.54 -12.70
CA ILE A 77 2.31 8.56 -13.59
C ILE A 77 2.63 7.31 -12.77
N HIS A 78 2.06 6.17 -13.12
CA HIS A 78 2.39 4.89 -12.50
C HIS A 78 3.53 4.24 -13.28
N LEU A 79 4.78 4.59 -12.91
CA LEU A 79 5.95 4.23 -13.72
C LEU A 79 6.45 2.82 -13.40
N PRO A 80 6.54 1.93 -14.41
CA PRO A 80 7.11 0.60 -14.22
C PRO A 80 8.57 0.65 -13.76
N MET A 81 8.88 -0.03 -12.66
CA MET A 81 10.20 -0.11 -12.05
C MET A 81 10.54 -1.56 -11.69
N ALA A 82 11.80 -1.94 -11.89
CA ALA A 82 12.25 -3.32 -11.72
C ALA A 82 12.03 -3.85 -10.30
N PRO A 83 11.34 -5.00 -10.14
CA PRO A 83 11.23 -5.71 -8.87
C PRO A 83 12.46 -6.59 -8.61
N LEU A 84 12.61 -7.06 -7.38
CA LEU A 84 13.59 -8.11 -7.03
C LEU A 84 13.15 -9.50 -7.53
N SER A 85 11.85 -9.71 -7.71
CA SER A 85 11.29 -10.95 -8.21
C SER A 85 11.52 -11.11 -9.72
N LYS A 86 11.68 -12.37 -10.17
CA LYS A 86 11.78 -12.71 -11.59
C LYS A 86 10.37 -12.87 -12.17
N GLN A 87 9.81 -11.81 -12.67
CA GLN A 87 8.51 -11.82 -13.36
C GLN A 87 8.61 -10.99 -14.64
N PRO A 88 7.70 -11.21 -15.61
CA PRO A 88 7.64 -10.40 -16.82
C PRO A 88 7.55 -8.92 -16.48
N LEU A 89 8.34 -8.11 -17.19
CA LEU A 89 8.38 -6.66 -16.98
C LEU A 89 7.55 -5.97 -18.05
N GLU A 90 6.92 -4.88 -17.65
CA GLU A 90 6.32 -3.92 -18.59
C GLU A 90 7.41 -3.31 -19.48
N ARG A 91 7.01 -2.88 -20.68
CA ARG A 91 7.92 -2.15 -21.56
C ARG A 91 8.39 -0.86 -20.88
N ASP A 92 9.63 -0.50 -21.12
CA ASP A 92 10.27 0.68 -20.52
C ASP A 92 10.28 0.68 -18.98
N THR A 93 10.37 -0.52 -18.37
CA THR A 93 10.56 -0.67 -16.91
C THR A 93 11.94 -0.14 -16.51
N LEU A 94 11.97 0.84 -15.61
CA LEU A 94 13.23 1.39 -15.09
C LEU A 94 14.03 0.35 -14.31
N GLN A 95 15.32 0.26 -14.59
CA GLN A 95 16.24 -0.65 -13.92
C GLN A 95 17.40 0.13 -13.26
N PRO A 96 17.93 -0.34 -12.12
CA PRO A 96 19.03 0.34 -11.42
C PRO A 96 20.29 0.55 -12.26
N SER A 97 20.55 -0.32 -13.22
CA SER A 97 21.71 -0.30 -14.12
C SER A 97 21.60 0.68 -15.30
N MET A 98 20.41 1.23 -15.57
CA MET A 98 20.21 2.15 -16.69
C MET A 98 21.00 3.43 -16.53
N SER A 99 21.45 3.98 -17.68
CA SER A 99 22.10 5.29 -17.73
C SER A 99 21.11 6.42 -17.41
N SER A 100 21.62 7.61 -17.11
CA SER A 100 20.77 8.79 -16.89
C SER A 100 19.98 9.15 -18.14
N GLU A 101 20.59 9.04 -19.31
CA GLU A 101 19.98 9.35 -20.62
C GLU A 101 18.82 8.39 -20.92
N GLU A 102 18.97 7.12 -20.57
CA GLU A 102 17.91 6.13 -20.78
C GLU A 102 16.74 6.35 -19.83
N ILE A 103 17.00 6.61 -18.56
CA ILE A 103 15.96 6.98 -17.58
C ILE A 103 15.26 8.26 -18.04
N GLN A 104 15.99 9.30 -18.47
CA GLN A 104 15.43 10.54 -18.99
C GLN A 104 14.53 10.29 -20.21
N ARG A 105 14.97 9.44 -21.16
CA ARG A 105 14.16 9.08 -22.34
C ARG A 105 12.82 8.45 -21.93
N ILE A 106 12.87 7.48 -21.01
CA ILE A 106 11.67 6.76 -20.54
C ILE A 106 10.74 7.72 -19.78
N MET A 107 11.28 8.53 -18.88
CA MET A 107 10.48 9.45 -18.09
C MET A 107 9.83 10.55 -18.94
N ARG A 108 10.56 11.08 -19.93
CA ARG A 108 10.00 12.03 -20.90
C ARG A 108 8.83 11.43 -21.68
N GLN A 109 8.97 10.18 -22.13
CA GLN A 109 7.89 9.47 -22.81
C GLN A 109 6.69 9.26 -21.87
N ALA A 110 6.94 8.89 -20.62
CA ALA A 110 5.90 8.68 -19.62
C ALA A 110 5.10 9.98 -19.34
N VAL A 111 5.81 11.11 -19.19
CA VAL A 111 5.17 12.43 -19.01
C VAL A 111 4.34 12.82 -20.23
N ASN A 112 4.82 12.54 -21.44
CA ASN A 112 4.08 12.82 -22.67
C ASN A 112 2.81 11.95 -22.80
N ASN A 113 2.88 10.69 -22.38
CA ASN A 113 1.77 9.74 -22.46
C ASN A 113 0.69 9.97 -21.40
N VAL A 114 1.10 10.48 -20.23
CA VAL A 114 0.19 10.78 -19.11
C VAL A 114 0.19 12.30 -18.84
N PRO A 115 -0.46 13.11 -19.70
CA PRO A 115 -0.51 14.56 -19.51
C PRO A 115 -1.24 14.93 -18.21
N TYR A 116 -0.94 16.14 -17.71
CA TYR A 116 -1.54 16.72 -16.51
C TYR A 116 -1.16 16.03 -15.19
N ALA A 117 -0.23 15.07 -15.19
CA ALA A 117 0.26 14.44 -13.98
C ALA A 117 0.85 15.49 -13.02
N LYS A 118 0.60 15.32 -11.72
CA LYS A 118 1.15 16.14 -10.64
C LYS A 118 2.22 15.41 -9.84
N GLY A 119 2.29 14.11 -9.98
CA GLY A 119 3.25 13.25 -9.30
C GLY A 119 3.49 11.96 -10.08
N MET A 120 4.35 11.15 -9.51
CA MET A 120 4.69 9.84 -10.01
C MET A 120 4.73 8.85 -8.84
N ASN A 121 4.34 7.60 -9.07
CA ASN A 121 4.59 6.51 -8.14
C ASN A 121 5.15 5.29 -8.87
N ASN A 122 5.68 4.34 -8.12
CA ASN A 122 6.28 3.15 -8.71
C ASN A 122 5.27 2.02 -8.86
N HIS A 123 5.13 1.50 -10.09
CA HIS A 123 4.57 0.18 -10.35
C HIS A 123 5.65 -0.87 -10.08
N MET A 124 5.36 -1.85 -9.18
CA MET A 124 6.39 -2.76 -8.67
C MET A 124 7.57 -1.99 -8.02
N GLY A 125 8.80 -2.29 -8.41
CA GLY A 125 9.96 -1.43 -8.16
C GLY A 125 10.80 -1.77 -6.94
N SER A 126 10.67 -2.95 -6.34
CA SER A 126 11.45 -3.31 -5.15
C SER A 126 12.97 -3.29 -5.37
N ALA A 127 13.47 -3.64 -6.57
CA ALA A 127 14.88 -3.50 -6.92
C ALA A 127 15.24 -2.04 -7.21
N MET A 128 14.42 -1.33 -7.99
CA MET A 128 14.70 0.06 -8.37
C MET A 128 14.66 0.99 -7.15
N THR A 129 13.61 0.92 -6.33
CA THR A 129 13.45 1.80 -5.18
C THR A 129 14.45 1.52 -4.05
N SER A 130 15.03 0.31 -3.96
CA SER A 130 16.12 0.00 -3.03
C SER A 130 17.50 0.47 -3.53
N SER A 131 17.63 0.85 -4.80
CA SER A 131 18.87 1.37 -5.37
C SER A 131 18.98 2.89 -5.19
N PHE A 132 19.92 3.33 -4.37
CA PHE A 132 20.17 4.77 -4.19
C PHE A 132 20.55 5.46 -5.50
N SER A 133 21.52 4.90 -6.24
CA SER A 133 21.97 5.48 -7.51
C SER A 133 20.88 5.49 -8.60
N GLY A 134 20.05 4.43 -8.64
CA GLY A 134 18.91 4.38 -9.55
C GLY A 134 17.88 5.46 -9.21
N MET A 135 17.46 5.53 -7.95
CA MET A 135 16.48 6.52 -7.51
C MET A 135 17.01 7.96 -7.58
N GLN A 136 18.32 8.19 -7.40
CA GLN A 136 18.90 9.52 -7.54
C GLN A 136 18.69 10.08 -8.97
N LYS A 137 18.88 9.26 -10.00
CA LYS A 137 18.61 9.63 -11.39
C LYS A 137 17.11 9.93 -11.62
N VAL A 138 16.23 9.11 -11.03
CA VAL A 138 14.79 9.34 -11.09
C VAL A 138 14.40 10.66 -10.43
N MET A 139 14.95 10.96 -9.24
CA MET A 139 14.63 12.21 -8.52
C MET A 139 15.13 13.44 -9.28
N GLN A 140 16.29 13.37 -9.92
CA GLN A 140 16.78 14.44 -10.78
C GLN A 140 15.83 14.75 -11.94
N GLU A 141 15.30 13.73 -12.60
CA GLU A 141 14.33 13.92 -13.68
C GLU A 141 12.97 14.42 -13.17
N LEU A 142 12.51 13.93 -12.01
CA LEU A 142 11.27 14.42 -11.40
C LEU A 142 11.37 15.90 -11.02
N ASP A 143 12.54 16.36 -10.55
CA ASP A 143 12.81 17.76 -10.23
C ASP A 143 12.66 18.65 -11.47
N HIS A 144 13.20 18.18 -12.61
CA HIS A 144 13.03 18.87 -13.90
C HIS A 144 11.56 19.06 -14.30
N TYR A 145 10.73 18.05 -14.04
CA TYR A 145 9.28 18.10 -14.36
C TYR A 145 8.42 18.68 -13.25
N GLN A 146 9.00 19.05 -12.11
CA GLN A 146 8.28 19.54 -10.91
C GLN A 146 7.20 18.56 -10.42
N LEU A 147 7.47 17.26 -10.51
CA LEU A 147 6.60 16.20 -10.05
C LEU A 147 7.03 15.75 -8.65
N TYR A 148 6.06 15.48 -7.76
CA TYR A 148 6.34 14.81 -6.50
C TYR A 148 6.43 13.29 -6.70
N PHE A 149 7.02 12.58 -5.75
CA PHE A 149 7.09 11.12 -5.75
C PHE A 149 6.25 10.53 -4.61
N LEU A 150 5.32 9.64 -4.96
CA LEU A 150 4.61 8.79 -4.01
C LEU A 150 5.29 7.40 -4.00
N ASP A 151 6.07 7.13 -2.97
CA ASP A 151 6.67 5.81 -2.77
C ASP A 151 5.58 4.80 -2.40
N SER A 152 5.33 3.84 -3.29
CA SER A 152 4.36 2.75 -3.07
C SER A 152 4.85 1.75 -2.02
N VAL A 153 6.08 1.92 -1.51
CA VAL A 153 6.70 1.09 -0.45
C VAL A 153 6.56 -0.41 -0.74
N THR A 154 7.01 -0.82 -1.93
CA THR A 154 7.07 -2.24 -2.32
C THR A 154 8.23 -2.98 -1.66
N ILE A 155 9.10 -2.24 -0.97
CA ILE A 155 10.20 -2.75 -0.15
C ILE A 155 10.45 -1.82 1.04
N GLY A 156 10.84 -2.41 2.18
CA GLY A 156 11.03 -1.66 3.42
C GLY A 156 12.24 -0.72 3.44
N ASN A 157 13.30 -1.01 2.66
CA ASN A 157 14.54 -0.23 2.57
C ASN A 157 14.58 0.72 1.36
N SER A 158 13.41 1.21 0.90
CA SER A 158 13.34 2.19 -0.18
C SER A 158 14.25 3.40 0.06
N GLN A 159 15.00 3.76 -0.97
CA GLN A 159 15.94 4.90 -0.97
C GLN A 159 15.30 6.19 -1.53
N ALA A 160 14.01 6.16 -1.89
CA ALA A 160 13.35 7.29 -2.54
C ALA A 160 13.50 8.61 -1.76
N GLY A 161 13.25 8.58 -0.44
CA GLY A 161 13.40 9.78 0.39
C GLY A 161 14.83 10.30 0.43
N ARG A 162 15.82 9.41 0.62
CA ARG A 162 17.23 9.78 0.64
C ARG A 162 17.73 10.29 -0.72
N ALA A 163 17.24 9.68 -1.81
CA ALA A 163 17.61 10.06 -3.16
C ALA A 163 17.04 11.42 -3.59
N ALA A 164 15.98 11.89 -2.93
CA ALA A 164 15.40 13.21 -3.15
C ALA A 164 16.13 14.34 -2.40
N GLU A 165 17.03 14.01 -1.48
CA GLU A 165 17.83 15.01 -0.76
C GLU A 165 18.66 15.85 -1.77
N GLY A 166 18.57 17.16 -1.64
CA GLY A 166 19.24 18.10 -2.57
C GLY A 166 18.45 18.42 -3.84
N THR A 167 17.22 17.86 -4.02
CA THR A 167 16.27 18.24 -5.07
C THR A 167 15.05 18.95 -4.44
N HIS A 168 14.14 19.48 -5.28
CA HIS A 168 12.85 20.04 -4.83
C HIS A 168 11.76 18.98 -4.76
N VAL A 169 12.06 17.75 -5.11
CA VAL A 169 11.07 16.64 -5.15
C VAL A 169 10.60 16.31 -3.74
N LYS A 170 9.31 16.44 -3.51
CA LYS A 170 8.68 15.99 -2.28
C LYS A 170 8.37 14.49 -2.39
N VAL A 171 8.74 13.74 -1.35
CA VAL A 171 8.48 12.29 -1.28
C VAL A 171 7.47 12.02 -0.18
N ILE A 172 6.34 11.44 -0.55
CA ILE A 172 5.33 10.92 0.38
C ILE A 172 5.24 9.40 0.25
N LYS A 173 4.69 8.72 1.24
CA LYS A 173 4.72 7.26 1.32
C LYS A 173 3.35 6.65 1.57
N ARG A 174 3.05 5.58 0.87
CA ARG A 174 1.89 4.73 1.16
C ARG A 174 1.97 4.19 2.61
N LYS A 175 0.82 4.11 3.24
CA LYS A 175 0.65 3.48 4.55
C LYS A 175 -0.11 2.16 4.48
N VAL A 176 -1.00 2.00 3.52
CA VAL A 176 -1.85 0.81 3.37
C VAL A 176 -1.97 0.42 1.90
N PHE A 177 -1.79 -0.87 1.56
CA PHE A 177 -2.40 -1.46 0.37
C PHE A 177 -3.81 -1.91 0.70
N LEU A 178 -4.78 -1.53 -0.15
CA LEU A 178 -6.18 -1.89 0.07
C LEU A 178 -6.46 -3.35 -0.33
N ASP A 179 -5.80 -3.84 -1.36
CA ASP A 179 -6.20 -5.01 -2.12
C ASP A 179 -5.05 -5.97 -2.48
N ASP A 180 -4.05 -6.11 -1.59
CA ASP A 180 -3.10 -7.23 -1.66
C ASP A 180 -3.83 -8.57 -1.77
N SER A 181 -4.96 -8.69 -1.06
CA SER A 181 -5.93 -9.77 -1.23
C SER A 181 -7.17 -9.19 -1.90
N GLN A 182 -7.62 -9.82 -2.99
CA GLN A 182 -8.85 -9.42 -3.70
C GLN A 182 -10.15 -9.89 -2.99
N ASN A 183 -10.05 -10.30 -1.73
CA ASN A 183 -11.21 -10.64 -0.90
C ASN A 183 -11.84 -9.37 -0.34
N GLU A 184 -13.15 -9.19 -0.52
CA GLU A 184 -13.87 -8.00 -0.06
C GLU A 184 -13.74 -7.75 1.44
N ALA A 185 -13.75 -8.79 2.28
CA ALA A 185 -13.58 -8.62 3.73
C ALA A 185 -12.18 -8.12 4.08
N ALA A 186 -11.14 -8.64 3.42
CA ALA A 186 -9.77 -8.16 3.58
C ALA A 186 -9.62 -6.69 3.13
N ILE A 187 -10.22 -6.33 2.00
CA ILE A 187 -10.21 -4.95 1.49
C ILE A 187 -10.91 -4.00 2.49
N ARG A 188 -12.06 -4.39 3.05
CA ARG A 188 -12.75 -3.62 4.10
C ARG A 188 -11.88 -3.43 5.33
N GLN A 189 -11.18 -4.48 5.75
CA GLN A 189 -10.25 -4.39 6.87
C GLN A 189 -9.11 -3.40 6.59
N GLN A 190 -8.52 -3.43 5.40
CA GLN A 190 -7.47 -2.48 5.02
C GLN A 190 -8.01 -1.04 4.87
N PHE A 191 -9.22 -0.86 4.36
CA PHE A 191 -9.87 0.45 4.34
C PHE A 191 -10.04 1.02 5.76
N ASN A 192 -10.58 0.23 6.68
CA ASN A 192 -10.73 0.64 8.08
C ASN A 192 -9.38 0.94 8.73
N ARG A 193 -8.34 0.15 8.43
CA ARG A 193 -6.97 0.42 8.87
C ARG A 193 -6.45 1.75 8.34
N ALA A 194 -6.74 2.10 7.10
CA ALA A 194 -6.34 3.39 6.53
C ALA A 194 -7.04 4.55 7.23
N VAL A 195 -8.34 4.41 7.53
CA VAL A 195 -9.13 5.37 8.33
C VAL A 195 -8.53 5.56 9.72
N GLU A 196 -8.22 4.48 10.44
CA GLU A 196 -7.61 4.54 11.77
C GLU A 196 -6.22 5.19 11.75
N LEU A 197 -5.42 4.91 10.72
CA LEU A 197 -4.12 5.56 10.57
C LEU A 197 -4.25 7.06 10.28
N ALA A 198 -5.22 7.46 9.45
CA ALA A 198 -5.51 8.87 9.19
C ALA A 198 -5.92 9.59 10.47
N ARG A 199 -6.81 8.98 11.27
CA ARG A 199 -7.25 9.51 12.57
C ARG A 199 -6.10 9.67 13.55
N ARG A 200 -5.29 8.62 13.70
CA ARG A 200 -4.22 8.58 14.70
C ARG A 200 -3.02 9.44 14.35
N ASN A 201 -2.66 9.48 13.06
CA ASN A 201 -1.44 10.13 12.58
C ASN A 201 -1.70 11.49 11.89
N GLY A 202 -2.96 11.96 11.88
CA GLY A 202 -3.37 13.16 11.14
C GLY A 202 -3.53 12.91 9.65
N SER A 203 -2.79 11.95 9.05
CA SER A 203 -2.93 11.59 7.63
C SER A 203 -2.54 10.15 7.34
N ALA A 204 -3.12 9.59 6.28
CA ALA A 204 -2.72 8.30 5.70
C ALA A 204 -2.94 8.29 4.19
N ILE A 205 -2.07 7.57 3.46
CA ILE A 205 -2.21 7.28 2.03
C ILE A 205 -2.47 5.79 1.86
N ALA A 206 -3.57 5.47 1.21
CA ALA A 206 -3.94 4.12 0.80
C ALA A 206 -3.83 3.97 -0.72
N ILE A 207 -3.30 2.85 -1.19
CA ILE A 207 -3.22 2.50 -2.60
C ILE A 207 -4.04 1.23 -2.84
N GLY A 208 -4.79 1.20 -3.92
CA GLY A 208 -5.50 0.04 -4.44
C GLY A 208 -5.51 0.02 -5.96
N HIS A 209 -6.15 -0.99 -6.56
CA HIS A 209 -6.21 -1.21 -7.99
C HIS A 209 -7.66 -1.29 -8.48
N PRO A 210 -7.96 -1.10 -9.79
CA PRO A 210 -9.33 -1.09 -10.30
C PRO A 210 -9.91 -2.51 -10.45
N HIS A 211 -9.73 -3.34 -9.41
CA HIS A 211 -10.33 -4.67 -9.34
C HIS A 211 -11.80 -4.60 -8.97
N PRO A 212 -12.66 -5.51 -9.46
CA PRO A 212 -14.09 -5.49 -9.16
C PRO A 212 -14.39 -5.47 -7.66
N ALA A 213 -13.63 -6.24 -6.85
CA ALA A 213 -13.80 -6.28 -5.40
C ALA A 213 -13.44 -4.95 -4.74
N THR A 214 -12.34 -4.32 -5.15
CA THR A 214 -11.91 -3.01 -4.65
C THR A 214 -12.96 -1.94 -4.97
N ILE A 215 -13.43 -1.90 -6.22
CA ILE A 215 -14.48 -0.98 -6.66
C ILE A 215 -15.73 -1.15 -5.80
N LYS A 216 -16.21 -2.38 -5.63
CA LYS A 216 -17.40 -2.69 -4.84
C LYS A 216 -17.26 -2.24 -3.39
N VAL A 217 -16.12 -2.53 -2.76
CA VAL A 217 -15.87 -2.13 -1.37
C VAL A 217 -15.79 -0.60 -1.25
N LEU A 218 -15.07 0.08 -2.14
CA LEU A 218 -14.98 1.54 -2.10
C LEU A 218 -16.35 2.21 -2.30
N GLN A 219 -17.18 1.73 -3.24
CA GLN A 219 -18.54 2.23 -3.43
C GLN A 219 -19.43 2.10 -2.18
N GLN A 220 -19.20 1.06 -1.36
CA GLN A 220 -19.95 0.85 -0.13
C GLN A 220 -19.38 1.63 1.06
N MET A 221 -18.05 1.75 1.16
CA MET A 221 -17.39 2.33 2.32
C MET A 221 -17.25 3.86 2.26
N LEU A 222 -17.05 4.41 1.06
CA LEU A 222 -16.85 5.88 0.92
C LEU A 222 -18.04 6.71 1.39
N PRO A 223 -19.32 6.34 1.12
CA PRO A 223 -20.47 7.08 1.65
C PRO A 223 -20.60 7.01 3.18
N GLN A 224 -19.95 6.02 3.81
CA GLN A 224 -19.96 5.77 5.25
C GLN A 224 -18.68 6.27 5.94
N LEU A 225 -17.87 7.08 5.24
CA LEU A 225 -16.65 7.63 5.82
C LEU A 225 -16.98 8.46 7.08
N PRO A 226 -16.32 8.22 8.23
CA PRO A 226 -16.57 8.96 9.45
C PRO A 226 -16.40 10.47 9.28
N ALA A 227 -17.21 11.28 9.95
CA ALA A 227 -17.20 12.73 9.84
C ALA A 227 -15.88 13.40 10.30
N ASP A 228 -15.08 12.69 11.09
CA ASP A 228 -13.75 13.11 11.53
C ASP A 228 -12.63 12.76 10.53
N ILE A 229 -12.99 12.25 9.34
CA ILE A 229 -12.06 11.93 8.26
C ILE A 229 -12.43 12.71 6.99
N VAL A 230 -11.44 13.36 6.40
CA VAL A 230 -11.60 14.09 5.14
C VAL A 230 -10.78 13.42 4.04
N LEU A 231 -11.43 13.15 2.89
CA LEU A 231 -10.71 12.71 1.70
C LEU A 231 -9.92 13.87 1.10
N VAL A 232 -8.65 13.64 0.85
CA VAL A 232 -7.74 14.64 0.26
C VAL A 232 -6.94 14.02 -0.89
N ARG A 233 -6.46 14.85 -1.79
CA ARG A 233 -5.49 14.44 -2.83
C ARG A 233 -4.13 14.19 -2.21
N PRO A 234 -3.27 13.32 -2.78
CA PRO A 234 -1.91 13.11 -2.29
C PRO A 234 -1.10 14.42 -2.20
N SER A 235 -1.26 15.31 -3.18
CA SER A 235 -0.56 16.60 -3.18
C SER A 235 -0.89 17.50 -1.96
N ALA A 236 -2.04 17.36 -1.35
CA ALA A 236 -2.40 18.06 -0.12
C ALA A 236 -1.59 17.60 1.11
N LEU A 237 -0.87 16.48 1.00
CA LEU A 237 -0.06 15.91 2.08
C LEU A 237 1.44 16.18 1.94
N LEU A 238 1.89 16.89 0.88
CA LEU A 238 3.31 17.14 0.61
C LEU A 238 4.02 17.99 1.66
N ASN A 239 3.29 18.80 2.39
CA ASN A 239 3.83 19.70 3.43
C ASN A 239 3.40 19.27 4.85
N GLU A 240 2.80 18.11 5.01
CA GLU A 240 2.48 17.57 6.33
C GLU A 240 3.76 17.14 7.04
N PRO A 241 3.90 17.41 8.35
CA PRO A 241 5.04 16.93 9.11
C PRO A 241 5.09 15.41 9.08
N ILE A 242 6.25 14.84 8.75
CA ILE A 242 6.47 13.39 8.84
C ILE A 242 6.42 13.02 10.32
N GLN A 243 5.30 12.52 10.78
CA GLN A 243 5.21 11.94 12.13
C GLN A 243 5.96 10.60 12.12
N ASN A 244 7.24 10.66 12.50
CA ASN A 244 7.98 9.48 12.88
C ASN A 244 7.41 9.00 14.22
N ASN A 245 6.60 7.96 14.19
CA ASN A 245 6.12 7.29 15.39
C ASN A 245 7.30 6.56 16.08
N THR A 246 8.19 7.33 16.70
CA THR A 246 9.02 6.81 17.78
C THR A 246 8.08 6.77 18.99
N GLN A 247 7.56 5.61 19.34
CA GLN A 247 6.86 5.40 20.61
C GLN A 247 7.85 5.71 21.74
N ASN A 248 7.84 6.95 22.22
CA ASN A 248 8.36 7.27 23.52
C ASN A 248 7.33 6.81 24.55
N ASN A 249 7.51 5.61 25.10
CA ASN A 249 7.06 5.28 26.42
C ASN A 249 7.80 6.17 27.41
N SER A 250 7.27 7.35 27.65
CA SER A 250 7.68 8.20 28.76
C SER A 250 6.50 8.30 29.72
N GLY A 251 6.48 7.35 30.65
CA GLY A 251 5.79 7.56 31.92
C GLY A 251 6.32 8.84 32.55
N GLY A 252 5.39 9.67 33.04
CA GLY A 252 5.71 10.98 33.59
C GLY A 252 6.70 10.93 34.76
N MET A 253 7.58 11.93 34.79
CA MET A 253 8.21 12.39 36.04
C MET A 253 8.55 13.87 35.95
N LEU A 254 8.00 14.56 36.88
CA LEU A 254 8.25 15.87 37.48
C LEU A 254 9.47 16.67 37.05
N SER A 255 9.18 17.93 36.76
CA SER A 255 10.08 19.08 36.67
C SER A 255 10.97 19.22 37.93
N GLY A 256 12.29 19.18 37.71
CA GLY A 256 13.30 19.55 38.66
C GLY A 256 14.50 20.14 37.93
N LYS A 257 14.64 21.46 37.96
CA LYS A 257 15.85 22.16 37.49
C LYS A 257 17.03 21.77 38.36
N THR A 258 18.03 21.06 37.81
CA THR A 258 19.35 21.00 38.44
C THR A 258 20.43 21.18 37.39
N LYS A 259 21.27 22.22 37.53
CA LYS A 259 22.47 22.48 36.76
C LYS A 259 23.47 21.34 37.00
N LEU A 260 23.96 20.70 35.94
CA LEU A 260 25.14 19.82 36.03
C LEU A 260 26.44 20.62 35.83
N PRO A 261 27.47 20.36 36.66
CA PRO A 261 28.83 20.86 36.41
C PRO A 261 29.52 20.05 35.29
N GLY A 262 30.41 20.72 34.55
CA GLY A 262 31.11 20.14 33.38
C GLY A 262 31.98 18.95 33.76
N SER A 263 31.83 17.87 32.98
CA SER A 263 32.73 16.72 33.01
C SER A 263 33.63 16.70 31.75
N THR A 264 34.91 16.46 31.98
CA THR A 264 35.95 16.39 30.98
C THR A 264 35.89 15.11 30.15
N GLN A 265 36.35 15.15 28.92
CA GLN A 265 36.27 14.09 27.91
C GLN A 265 36.86 12.71 28.35
N GLY A 266 37.64 12.66 29.44
CA GLY A 266 38.21 11.42 29.99
C GLY A 266 37.24 10.54 30.78
N GLU A 267 36.17 11.09 31.33
CA GLU A 267 35.17 10.30 32.12
C GLU A 267 34.15 9.58 31.27
N ARG A 268 33.85 10.07 30.05
CA ARG A 268 32.94 9.41 29.10
C ARG A 268 33.45 8.03 28.63
N LEU A 269 34.78 7.86 28.53
CA LEU A 269 35.38 6.59 28.11
C LEU A 269 35.37 5.52 29.21
N LYS A 270 35.30 5.92 30.49
CA LYS A 270 35.21 4.97 31.62
C LYS A 270 33.80 4.43 31.85
N ALA A 271 32.78 5.24 31.56
CA ALA A 271 31.38 4.83 31.69
C ALA A 271 30.98 3.75 30.67
N ILE A 272 31.61 3.73 29.47
CA ILE A 272 31.32 2.72 28.42
C ILE A 272 31.90 1.36 28.76
N LYS A 273 32.93 1.27 29.61
CA LYS A 273 33.56 -0.02 30.01
C LYS A 273 32.83 -0.76 31.15
N GLN A 274 31.83 -0.15 31.77
CA GLN A 274 31.08 -0.79 32.89
C GLN A 274 29.70 -1.32 32.51
N CYS A 275 29.27 -1.23 31.27
CA CYS A 275 28.11 -1.98 30.78
C CYS A 275 28.49 -3.46 30.67
N LYS A 276 28.41 -4.20 31.78
CA LYS A 276 28.32 -5.66 31.75
C LYS A 276 27.06 -6.02 31.01
N ALA A 277 27.22 -6.75 29.88
CA ALA A 277 26.11 -7.39 29.18
C ALA A 277 25.36 -8.27 30.20
N LYS A 278 24.13 -7.91 30.47
CA LYS A 278 23.19 -8.76 31.22
C LYS A 278 22.84 -9.92 30.28
N GLU A 279 23.09 -11.13 30.79
CA GLU A 279 22.69 -12.44 30.32
C GLU A 279 22.36 -12.59 28.83
N SER A 280 23.20 -13.36 28.17
CA SER A 280 22.98 -13.90 26.82
C SER A 280 21.62 -14.59 26.75
N TYR A 281 20.71 -14.00 25.96
CA TYR A 281 19.53 -14.72 25.48
C TYR A 281 20.06 -15.94 24.70
N VAL A 282 19.93 -17.10 25.29
CA VAL A 282 20.22 -18.36 24.59
C VAL A 282 19.12 -18.51 23.56
N ALA A 283 19.42 -18.17 22.31
CA ALA A 283 18.51 -18.44 21.20
C ALA A 283 18.22 -19.94 21.19
N GLU A 284 16.97 -20.31 21.34
CA GLU A 284 16.49 -21.69 21.22
C GLU A 284 16.96 -22.25 19.88
N LYS A 285 17.67 -23.34 19.86
CA LYS A 285 18.15 -23.99 18.63
C LYS A 285 16.92 -24.37 17.80
N ILE A 286 16.61 -23.59 16.79
CA ILE A 286 15.59 -23.95 15.82
C ILE A 286 16.19 -25.06 14.94
N TYR A 287 15.66 -26.27 15.04
CA TYR A 287 16.08 -27.37 14.20
C TYR A 287 15.74 -27.10 12.74
N ALA A 288 16.63 -27.54 11.83
CA ALA A 288 16.51 -27.26 10.39
C ALA A 288 15.18 -27.74 9.78
N ASP A 289 14.66 -28.87 10.25
CA ASP A 289 13.36 -29.43 9.88
C ASP A 289 12.18 -28.47 10.20
N ARG A 290 12.20 -27.81 11.35
CA ARG A 290 11.18 -26.82 11.74
C ARG A 290 11.27 -25.55 10.87
N MET A 291 12.48 -25.15 10.49
CA MET A 291 12.72 -24.05 9.57
C MET A 291 12.21 -24.39 8.16
N PHE A 292 12.45 -25.62 7.68
CA PHE A 292 11.95 -26.07 6.38
C PHE A 292 10.43 -26.21 6.34
N SER A 293 9.77 -26.62 7.44
CA SER A 293 8.30 -26.68 7.49
C SER A 293 7.69 -25.27 7.44
N ILE A 294 8.23 -24.30 8.19
CA ILE A 294 7.74 -22.90 8.18
C ILE A 294 7.97 -22.26 6.81
N ILE A 295 9.11 -22.49 6.18
CA ILE A 295 9.40 -22.01 4.82
C ILE A 295 8.48 -22.68 3.80
N GLY A 296 8.26 -23.99 3.94
CA GLY A 296 7.35 -24.76 3.07
C GLY A 296 5.91 -24.26 3.17
N GLU A 297 5.38 -24.08 4.37
CA GLU A 297 4.04 -23.54 4.59
C GLU A 297 3.90 -22.10 4.06
N SER A 298 4.90 -21.26 4.31
CA SER A 298 4.93 -19.88 3.82
C SER A 298 4.99 -19.82 2.28
N LEU A 299 5.74 -20.73 1.64
CA LEU A 299 5.80 -20.84 0.18
C LEU A 299 4.47 -21.33 -0.40
N MET A 300 3.85 -22.36 0.21
CA MET A 300 2.57 -22.91 -0.25
C MET A 300 1.40 -21.92 -0.09
N GLN A 301 1.47 -21.03 0.89
CA GLN A 301 0.50 -19.95 1.10
C GLN A 301 0.86 -18.66 0.34
N SER A 302 1.96 -18.65 -0.41
CA SER A 302 2.33 -17.47 -1.19
C SER A 302 1.33 -17.22 -2.32
N PRO A 303 1.00 -15.95 -2.62
CA PRO A 303 0.07 -15.59 -3.71
C PRO A 303 0.48 -16.19 -5.05
N ALA A 304 1.79 -16.35 -5.30
CA ALA A 304 2.32 -16.94 -6.52
C ALA A 304 1.99 -18.44 -6.63
N VAL A 305 2.15 -19.20 -5.56
CA VAL A 305 1.82 -20.65 -5.57
C VAL A 305 0.31 -20.85 -5.66
N ILE A 306 -0.49 -20.05 -4.96
CA ILE A 306 -1.94 -20.09 -5.04
C ILE A 306 -2.42 -19.74 -6.46
N PHE A 307 -1.80 -18.76 -7.11
CA PHE A 307 -2.08 -18.39 -8.49
C PHE A 307 -1.77 -19.54 -9.45
N VAL A 308 -0.60 -20.14 -9.33
CA VAL A 308 -0.19 -21.29 -10.17
C VAL A 308 -1.12 -22.49 -9.92
N GLN A 309 -1.46 -22.82 -8.68
CA GLN A 309 -2.39 -23.90 -8.37
C GLN A 309 -3.78 -23.68 -8.97
N ARG A 310 -4.32 -22.46 -8.90
CA ARG A 310 -5.63 -22.13 -9.51
C ARG A 310 -5.60 -22.22 -11.03
N HIS A 311 -4.52 -21.74 -11.68
CA HIS A 311 -4.38 -21.88 -13.14
C HIS A 311 -4.15 -23.32 -13.56
N TRP A 312 -3.38 -24.08 -12.78
CA TRP A 312 -3.16 -25.49 -13.04
C TRP A 312 -4.46 -26.30 -12.96
N GLN A 313 -5.28 -26.08 -11.95
CA GLN A 313 -6.59 -26.73 -11.81
C GLN A 313 -7.58 -26.36 -12.92
N GLN A 314 -7.43 -25.21 -13.54
CA GLN A 314 -8.27 -24.79 -14.67
C GLN A 314 -7.92 -25.53 -15.97
N TYR A 315 -6.65 -25.90 -16.17
CA TYR A 315 -6.17 -26.64 -17.34
C TYR A 315 -6.08 -28.15 -17.12
N PHE A 316 -5.95 -28.59 -15.88
CA PHE A 316 -5.84 -29.98 -15.49
C PHE A 316 -6.80 -30.25 -14.31
N PRO A 317 -8.12 -30.38 -14.56
CA PRO A 317 -9.06 -30.70 -13.50
C PRO A 317 -8.71 -32.05 -12.88
N PRO A 318 -8.87 -32.22 -11.55
CA PRO A 318 -8.62 -33.49 -10.88
C PRO A 318 -9.51 -34.58 -11.52
N VAL A 319 -8.91 -35.70 -11.88
CA VAL A 319 -9.63 -36.87 -12.38
C VAL A 319 -10.60 -37.31 -11.30
N ALA A 320 -11.89 -37.34 -11.63
CA ALA A 320 -12.89 -37.82 -10.67
C ALA A 320 -12.52 -39.23 -10.20
N PRO A 321 -12.65 -39.54 -8.91
CA PRO A 321 -12.38 -40.89 -8.40
C PRO A 321 -13.28 -41.89 -9.13
N ILE A 322 -12.67 -42.93 -9.70
CA ILE A 322 -13.38 -44.03 -10.35
C ILE A 322 -14.17 -44.73 -9.25
N ILE A 323 -15.48 -44.53 -9.21
CA ILE A 323 -16.39 -45.29 -8.35
C ILE A 323 -16.36 -46.73 -8.86
N PRO A 324 -16.01 -47.74 -8.06
CA PRO A 324 -16.07 -49.12 -8.48
C PRO A 324 -17.54 -49.47 -8.81
N VAL A 325 -17.79 -49.83 -10.04
CA VAL A 325 -19.09 -50.38 -10.44
C VAL A 325 -19.21 -51.77 -9.81
N ASP A 326 -20.15 -51.95 -8.87
CA ASP A 326 -20.50 -53.25 -8.29
C ASP A 326 -20.91 -54.19 -9.43
N LYS A 327 -20.21 -55.36 -9.47
CA LYS A 327 -20.55 -56.41 -10.40
C LYS A 327 -21.99 -56.91 -10.11
N PRO A 328 -22.85 -57.06 -11.12
CA PRO A 328 -24.16 -57.60 -10.90
C PRO A 328 -24.02 -59.05 -10.40
N LYS A 329 -24.76 -59.38 -9.32
CA LYS A 329 -24.90 -60.72 -8.78
C LYS A 329 -25.58 -61.61 -9.82
N THR A 330 -24.87 -62.65 -10.29
CA THR A 330 -25.44 -63.71 -11.10
C THR A 330 -26.42 -64.54 -10.24
N ASN A 331 -27.71 -64.43 -10.51
CA ASN A 331 -28.72 -65.35 -10.04
C ASN A 331 -28.72 -66.55 -10.98
N SER A 332 -28.23 -67.71 -10.49
CA SER A 332 -28.48 -68.99 -11.10
C SER A 332 -29.89 -69.45 -10.74
N GLN A 333 -30.74 -69.55 -11.76
CA GLN A 333 -31.92 -70.46 -11.68
C GLN A 333 -31.97 -71.30 -12.95
N ASP A 334 -31.95 -72.58 -12.66
CA ASP A 334 -32.16 -73.69 -13.57
C ASP A 334 -33.53 -73.63 -14.24
N GLY A 335 -33.61 -74.23 -15.43
CA GLY A 335 -34.85 -74.89 -15.86
C GLY A 335 -35.40 -74.49 -17.22
N ASP A 336 -35.30 -75.45 -18.06
CA ASP A 336 -36.24 -75.85 -19.15
C ASP A 336 -35.99 -75.33 -20.60
N LYS A 337 -35.52 -76.32 -21.36
CA LYS A 337 -35.71 -76.34 -22.84
C LYS A 337 -37.15 -76.66 -23.17
N PRO A 338 -37.71 -76.20 -24.29
CA PRO A 338 -38.05 -77.12 -25.34
C PRO A 338 -37.72 -76.71 -26.77
N LYS A 339 -37.24 -77.74 -27.50
CA LYS A 339 -37.46 -78.18 -28.88
C LYS A 339 -37.69 -77.22 -30.03
N ALA A 340 -36.87 -77.47 -31.00
CA ALA A 340 -36.96 -77.05 -32.41
C ALA A 340 -38.27 -77.46 -33.10
N ASP A 341 -38.59 -76.62 -34.10
CA ASP A 341 -39.10 -77.13 -35.40
C ASP A 341 -38.84 -76.09 -36.46
N LYS A 342 -38.28 -76.63 -37.58
CA LYS A 342 -38.22 -76.06 -38.94
C LYS A 342 -39.48 -76.52 -39.67
N PRO A 343 -39.79 -76.00 -40.82
CA PRO A 343 -38.93 -75.59 -41.94
C PRO A 343 -38.83 -74.10 -42.22
#